data_e2fa2535769783a358f7454d07550ad3
#
_entry.id   e2fa2535769783a358f7454d07550ad3
#
_cell.length_a   1.000
_cell.length_b   1.000
_cell.length_c   1.000
_cell.angle_alpha   90.00
_cell.angle_beta   90.00
_cell.angle_gamma   90.00
#
_symmetry.space_group_name_H-M   'P 1'
#
loop_
_entity.id
_entity.type
_entity.pdbx_description
1 polymer ?
#
loop_
_entity_poly.entity_id
_entity_poly.type
_entity_poly.pdbx_seq_one_letter_code
_entity_poly.pdbx_strand_id
1 'polypeptide(L)'
;LGKELAYHTARGQVDRLATALGKMTKGEAKKWGNAVENATNGDKVSQNVCKGTGSTGSSGNKCGTTDSTATTKISAVFTEDAAAQLSTMDNTTINTTGMANNINSLTKDEKAIVAGAF
;
A
#
# COMPACT_ATOMS: atom_id res chain seq x y z
N LEU A 1 3.35 -7.24 13.68
CA LEU A 1 3.30 -6.14 12.70
C LEU A 1 1.95 -6.05 12.02
N GLY A 2 1.36 -7.17 11.64
CA GLY A 2 0.04 -7.19 11.00
C GLY A 2 -1.05 -6.60 11.89
N LYS A 3 -1.03 -6.89 13.18
CA LYS A 3 -2.00 -6.34 14.12
C LYS A 3 -1.87 -4.82 14.25
N GLU A 4 -0.65 -4.33 14.28
CA GLU A 4 -0.37 -2.89 14.33
C GLU A 4 -0.90 -2.18 13.07
N LEU A 5 -0.61 -2.75 11.90
CA LEU A 5 -1.09 -2.20 10.64
C LEU A 5 -2.62 -2.16 10.58
N ALA A 6 -3.28 -3.26 10.98
CA ALA A 6 -4.73 -3.31 11.00
C ALA A 6 -5.33 -2.31 11.98
N TYR A 7 -4.74 -2.17 13.15
CA TYR A 7 -5.19 -1.22 14.18
C TYR A 7 -5.12 0.22 13.65
N HIS A 8 -3.98 0.61 13.08
CA HIS A 8 -3.81 1.98 12.56
C HIS A 8 -4.70 2.25 11.35
N THR A 9 -4.93 1.25 10.52
CA THR A 9 -5.86 1.35 9.40
C THR A 9 -7.28 1.63 9.88
N ALA A 10 -7.75 0.88 10.86
CA ALA A 10 -9.10 1.02 11.40
C ALA A 10 -9.30 2.37 12.08
N ARG A 11 -8.26 2.93 12.71
CA ARG A 11 -8.35 4.18 13.44
C ARG A 11 -8.05 5.41 12.59
N GLY A 12 -7.65 5.23 11.34
CA GLY A 12 -7.34 6.34 10.44
C GLY A 12 -6.10 7.14 10.83
N GLN A 13 -5.16 6.53 11.53
CA GLN A 13 -3.93 7.19 11.99
C GLN A 13 -2.86 7.13 10.90
N VAL A 14 -2.92 8.07 9.97
CA VAL A 14 -2.06 8.09 8.78
C VAL A 14 -0.57 8.06 9.13
N ASP A 15 -0.11 8.90 10.05
CA ASP A 15 1.31 8.97 10.39
C ASP A 15 1.82 7.65 10.97
N ARG A 16 1.04 7.04 11.85
CA ARG A 16 1.41 5.76 12.45
C ARG A 16 1.32 4.62 11.45
N LEU A 17 0.32 4.67 10.58
CA LEU A 17 0.18 3.68 9.50
C LEU A 17 1.36 3.77 8.54
N ALA A 18 1.77 4.97 8.16
CA ALA A 18 2.93 5.17 7.29
C ALA A 18 4.21 4.60 7.92
N THR A 19 4.41 4.85 9.22
CA THR A 19 5.57 4.31 9.94
C THR A 19 5.53 2.78 9.97
N ALA A 20 4.37 2.20 10.24
CA ALA A 20 4.20 0.74 10.27
C ALA A 20 4.42 0.12 8.90
N LEU A 21 3.90 0.75 7.84
CA LEU A 21 4.14 0.32 6.46
C LEU A 21 5.63 0.34 6.12
N GLY A 22 6.34 1.36 6.59
CA GLY A 22 7.79 1.45 6.38
C GLY A 22 8.58 0.31 6.99
N LYS A 23 8.07 -0.28 8.06
CA LYS A 23 8.70 -1.44 8.73
C LYS A 23 8.39 -2.77 8.03
N MET A 24 7.38 -2.79 7.17
CA MET A 24 7.01 -3.99 6.43
C MET A 24 8.12 -4.34 5.43
N THR A 25 8.42 -5.64 5.30
CA THR A 25 9.37 -6.09 4.30
C THR A 25 8.70 -6.22 2.93
N LYS A 26 9.50 -6.28 1.87
CA LYS A 26 8.99 -6.50 0.52
C LYS A 26 8.20 -7.81 0.40
N GLY A 27 8.69 -8.87 1.06
CA GLY A 27 8.01 -10.17 1.07
C GLY A 27 6.67 -10.11 1.76
N GLU A 28 6.60 -9.40 2.89
CA GLU A 28 5.33 -9.19 3.59
C GLU A 28 4.36 -8.35 2.76
N ALA A 29 4.86 -7.31 2.09
CA ALA A 29 4.05 -6.48 1.21
C ALA A 29 3.50 -7.28 0.02
N LYS A 30 4.30 -8.18 -0.55
CA LYS A 30 3.86 -9.07 -1.61
C LYS A 30 2.71 -9.95 -1.15
N LYS A 31 2.83 -10.56 0.02
CA LYS A 31 1.78 -11.41 0.59
C LYS A 31 0.52 -10.62 0.89
N TRP A 32 0.68 -9.43 1.46
CA TRP A 32 -0.42 -8.53 1.73
C TRP A 32 -1.16 -8.13 0.45
N GLY A 33 -0.42 -7.75 -0.59
CA GLY A 33 -0.98 -7.40 -1.88
C GLY A 33 -1.80 -8.54 -2.48
N ASN A 34 -1.27 -9.76 -2.43
CA ASN A 34 -1.97 -10.94 -2.92
C ASN A 34 -3.24 -11.20 -2.10
N ALA A 35 -3.19 -11.03 -0.79
CA ALA A 35 -4.36 -11.22 0.08
C ALA A 35 -5.44 -10.18 -0.21
N VAL A 36 -5.06 -8.92 -0.41
CA VAL A 36 -5.99 -7.86 -0.79
C VAL A 36 -6.67 -8.20 -2.12
N GLU A 37 -5.90 -8.63 -3.11
CA GLU A 37 -6.39 -8.91 -4.46
C GLU A 37 -7.27 -10.15 -4.53
N ASN A 38 -7.15 -11.05 -3.57
CA ASN A 38 -8.02 -12.22 -3.48
C ASN A 38 -9.41 -11.91 -2.90
N ALA A 39 -9.58 -10.75 -2.28
CA ALA A 39 -10.88 -10.34 -1.76
C ALA A 39 -11.80 -9.87 -2.90
N THR A 40 -13.10 -9.82 -2.63
CA THR A 40 -14.09 -9.30 -3.58
C THR A 40 -13.74 -7.83 -3.89
N ASN A 41 -13.61 -7.49 -5.17
CA ASN A 41 -13.16 -6.16 -5.64
C ASN A 41 -11.74 -5.81 -5.20
N GLY A 42 -10.96 -6.80 -4.79
CA GLY A 42 -9.61 -6.60 -4.26
C GLY A 42 -8.66 -5.97 -5.27
N ASP A 43 -8.82 -6.23 -6.56
CA ASP A 43 -7.99 -5.61 -7.59
C ASP A 43 -8.11 -4.08 -7.55
N LYS A 44 -9.32 -3.56 -7.43
CA LYS A 44 -9.56 -2.13 -7.33
C LYS A 44 -9.01 -1.55 -6.03
N VAL A 45 -9.17 -2.26 -4.93
CA VAL A 45 -8.64 -1.84 -3.63
C VAL A 45 -7.12 -1.76 -3.69
N SER A 46 -6.47 -2.76 -4.26
CA SER A 46 -5.02 -2.81 -4.43
C SER A 46 -4.53 -1.63 -5.29
N GLN A 47 -5.19 -1.34 -6.39
CA GLN A 47 -4.87 -0.20 -7.25
C GLN A 47 -5.02 1.13 -6.50
N ASN A 48 -6.06 1.26 -5.69
CA ASN A 48 -6.31 2.48 -4.92
C ASN A 48 -5.24 2.70 -3.85
N VAL A 49 -4.71 1.66 -3.25
CA VAL A 49 -3.63 1.75 -2.26
C VAL A 49 -2.36 2.33 -2.88
N CYS A 50 -2.04 1.91 -4.09
CA CYS A 50 -0.84 2.38 -4.80
C CYS A 50 -1.08 3.58 -5.71
N LYS A 51 -2.28 4.13 -5.71
CA LYS A 51 -2.64 5.25 -6.55
C LYS A 51 -1.70 6.44 -6.33
N GLY A 52 -1.27 7.07 -7.43
CA GLY A 52 -0.48 8.28 -7.36
C GLY A 52 -1.29 9.47 -6.87
N THR A 53 -0.64 10.36 -6.14
CA THR A 53 -1.26 11.55 -5.58
C THR A 53 -0.99 12.81 -6.40
N GLY A 54 -0.13 12.72 -7.42
CA GLY A 54 0.22 13.83 -8.28
C GLY A 54 -0.46 13.77 -9.63
N SER A 55 -0.36 14.87 -10.37
CA SER A 55 -0.94 15.00 -11.71
C SER A 55 0.02 14.59 -12.82
N THR A 56 1.29 14.39 -12.50
CA THR A 56 2.31 14.03 -13.48
C THR A 56 2.33 12.52 -13.67
N GLY A 57 2.00 12.07 -14.85
CA GLY A 57 2.02 10.64 -15.14
C GLY A 57 3.44 10.15 -15.32
N SER A 58 3.77 9.05 -14.67
CA SER A 58 4.95 8.28 -15.03
C SER A 58 4.55 6.82 -15.11
N SER A 59 5.11 6.13 -16.07
CA SER A 59 4.94 4.69 -16.18
C SER A 59 5.90 4.01 -15.22
N GLY A 60 5.54 2.84 -14.75
CA GLY A 60 6.39 2.05 -13.89
C GLY A 60 5.67 1.53 -12.66
N ASN A 61 6.34 0.66 -11.95
CA ASN A 61 5.80 0.01 -10.77
C ASN A 61 6.07 0.87 -9.53
N LYS A 62 5.16 1.80 -9.27
CA LYS A 62 5.26 2.75 -8.16
C LYS A 62 4.04 2.63 -7.26
N CYS A 63 4.21 2.93 -6.00
CA CYS A 63 3.13 2.84 -5.03
C CYS A 63 3.12 4.06 -4.11
N GLY A 64 2.03 4.82 -4.15
CA GLY A 64 1.82 5.97 -3.29
C GLY A 64 2.62 7.21 -3.63
N THR A 65 3.30 7.23 -4.78
CA THR A 65 4.14 8.37 -5.17
C THR A 65 3.34 9.47 -5.86
N THR A 66 3.89 10.68 -5.90
CA THR A 66 3.25 11.82 -6.55
C THR A 66 3.34 11.74 -8.07
N ASP A 67 4.23 10.91 -8.61
CA ASP A 67 4.53 10.87 -10.05
C ASP A 67 3.68 9.88 -10.82
N SER A 68 2.95 9.00 -10.14
CA SER A 68 2.25 7.90 -10.80
C SER A 68 0.80 8.24 -11.05
N THR A 69 0.38 8.16 -12.31
CA THR A 69 -1.02 8.13 -12.69
C THR A 69 -1.45 6.73 -13.09
N ALA A 70 -0.52 5.78 -13.11
CA ALA A 70 -0.79 4.41 -13.49
C ALA A 70 -1.57 3.70 -12.38
N THR A 71 -2.48 2.81 -12.77
CA THR A 71 -3.22 1.96 -11.85
C THR A 71 -2.38 0.72 -11.52
N THR A 72 -1.37 0.89 -10.68
CA THR A 72 -0.47 -0.19 -10.31
C THR A 72 -1.01 -0.89 -9.06
N LYS A 73 -1.04 -2.22 -9.10
CA LYS A 73 -1.47 -3.02 -7.96
C LYS A 73 -0.30 -3.24 -7.00
N ILE A 74 -0.60 -3.53 -5.74
CA ILE A 74 0.42 -3.82 -4.73
C ILE A 74 1.30 -4.99 -5.21
N SER A 75 0.71 -6.06 -5.71
CA SER A 75 1.46 -7.23 -6.17
C SER A 75 2.30 -6.98 -7.42
N ALA A 76 1.97 -5.96 -8.20
CA ALA A 76 2.78 -5.56 -9.35
C ALA A 76 4.04 -4.80 -8.94
N VAL A 77 3.99 -4.13 -7.80
CA VAL A 77 5.14 -3.39 -7.24
C VAL A 77 6.04 -4.32 -6.44
N PHE A 78 5.45 -5.12 -5.56
CA PHE A 78 6.17 -6.01 -4.66
C PHE A 78 6.13 -7.42 -5.24
N THR A 79 7.06 -7.70 -6.15
CA THR A 79 7.14 -8.98 -6.84
C THR A 79 8.18 -9.91 -6.24
N GLU A 80 9.06 -9.40 -5.37
CA GLU A 80 10.15 -10.15 -4.78
C GLU A 80 9.86 -10.52 -3.32
N ASP A 81 10.22 -11.73 -2.95
CA ASP A 81 10.13 -12.21 -1.58
C ASP A 81 11.44 -11.85 -0.84
N ALA A 82 11.62 -10.55 -0.57
CA ALA A 82 12.86 -10.02 0.00
C ALA A 82 12.65 -9.50 1.41
N ALA A 83 13.73 -9.46 2.19
CA ALA A 83 13.70 -9.00 3.58
C ALA A 83 13.90 -7.49 3.74
N ALA A 84 14.17 -6.76 2.67
CA ALA A 84 14.34 -5.31 2.73
C ALA A 84 13.05 -4.63 3.16
N GLN A 85 13.15 -3.65 4.06
CA GLN A 85 11.99 -2.89 4.53
C GLN A 85 11.60 -1.80 3.54
N LEU A 86 10.30 -1.47 3.50
CA LEU A 86 9.80 -0.43 2.59
C LEU A 86 10.41 0.94 2.89
N SER A 87 10.73 1.21 4.15
CA SER A 87 11.35 2.48 4.54
C SER A 87 12.73 2.69 3.91
N THR A 88 13.38 1.64 3.44
CA THR A 88 14.70 1.72 2.79
C THR A 88 14.59 1.95 1.29
N MET A 89 13.39 1.97 0.75
CA MET A 89 13.16 2.16 -0.68
C MET A 89 13.14 3.65 -1.03
N ASP A 90 13.46 3.93 -2.29
CA ASP A 90 13.41 5.30 -2.82
C ASP A 90 11.96 5.81 -2.80
N ASN A 91 11.76 7.02 -2.28
CA ASN A 91 10.46 7.68 -2.24
C ASN A 91 9.84 7.88 -3.63
N THR A 92 10.64 7.86 -4.68
CA THR A 92 10.13 7.94 -6.05
C THR A 92 9.51 6.64 -6.52
N THR A 93 9.80 5.53 -5.87
CA THR A 93 9.22 4.22 -6.18
C THR A 93 8.12 3.86 -5.18
N ILE A 94 8.42 3.98 -3.88
CA ILE A 94 7.48 3.65 -2.80
C ILE A 94 7.43 4.81 -1.83
N ASN A 95 6.24 5.33 -1.60
CA ASN A 95 6.01 6.37 -0.60
C ASN A 95 4.98 5.86 0.41
N THR A 96 5.46 5.46 1.58
CA THR A 96 4.59 4.89 2.62
C THR A 96 3.59 5.91 3.15
N THR A 97 3.94 7.18 3.18
CA THR A 97 2.99 8.24 3.57
C THR A 97 1.87 8.34 2.55
N GLY A 98 2.19 8.30 1.25
CA GLY A 98 1.19 8.30 0.19
C GLY A 98 0.29 7.08 0.25
N MET A 99 0.88 5.90 0.51
CA MET A 99 0.11 4.67 0.70
C MET A 99 -0.86 4.80 1.88
N ALA A 100 -0.39 5.32 3.01
CA ALA A 100 -1.22 5.50 4.19
C ALA A 100 -2.37 6.48 3.94
N ASN A 101 -2.12 7.56 3.22
CA ASN A 101 -3.16 8.51 2.83
C ASN A 101 -4.19 7.85 1.90
N ASN A 102 -3.74 7.04 0.95
CA ASN A 102 -4.62 6.31 0.06
C ASN A 102 -5.51 5.34 0.83
N ILE A 103 -4.93 4.60 1.77
CA ILE A 103 -5.67 3.67 2.61
C ILE A 103 -6.71 4.42 3.45
N ASN A 104 -6.33 5.56 4.02
CA ASN A 104 -7.25 6.36 4.83
C ASN A 104 -8.43 6.90 4.01
N SER A 105 -8.25 7.09 2.71
CA SER A 105 -9.27 7.58 1.80
C SER A 105 -10.22 6.50 1.29
N LEU A 106 -9.94 5.24 1.57
CA LEU A 106 -10.80 4.13 1.17
C LEU A 106 -12.12 4.15 1.94
N THR A 107 -13.13 3.51 1.35
CA THR A 107 -14.40 3.30 2.06
C THR A 107 -14.19 2.37 3.25
N LYS A 108 -15.16 2.34 4.16
CA LYS A 108 -15.10 1.48 5.34
C LYS A 108 -14.92 0.00 4.95
N ASP A 109 -15.65 -0.45 3.94
CA ASP A 109 -15.57 -1.84 3.46
C ASP A 109 -14.20 -2.14 2.86
N GLU A 110 -13.66 -1.20 2.10
CA GLU A 110 -12.33 -1.32 1.50
C GLU A 110 -11.23 -1.33 2.55
N LYS A 111 -11.35 -0.48 3.58
CA LYS A 111 -10.41 -0.49 4.71
C LYS A 111 -10.44 -1.83 5.45
N ALA A 112 -11.62 -2.43 5.59
CA ALA A 112 -11.76 -3.75 6.22
C ALA A 112 -11.01 -4.82 5.42
N ILE A 113 -11.06 -4.77 4.10
CA ILE A 113 -10.31 -5.67 3.23
C ILE A 113 -8.80 -5.50 3.45
N VAL A 114 -8.32 -4.28 3.43
CA VAL A 114 -6.91 -3.97 3.63
C VAL A 114 -6.43 -4.43 5.00
N ALA A 115 -7.18 -4.11 6.04
CA ALA A 115 -6.83 -4.48 7.41
C ALA A 115 -6.86 -5.99 7.62
N GLY A 116 -7.81 -6.67 7.03
CA GLY A 116 -7.93 -8.12 7.13
C GLY A 116 -6.84 -8.88 6.39
N ALA A 117 -6.20 -8.23 5.41
CA ALA A 117 -5.13 -8.83 4.62
C ALA A 117 -3.77 -8.79 5.32
N PHE A 118 -3.60 -7.94 6.31
CA PHE A 118 -2.33 -7.85 7.04
C PHE A 118 -1.98 -9.13 7.84
#